data_56568bf1b1cd1ef51c99c9bdb29bf865
#
_entry.id   56568bf1b1cd1ef51c99c9bdb29bf865
#
_cell.length_a   1.000
_cell.length_b   1.000
_cell.length_c   1.000
_cell.angle_alpha   90.00
_cell.angle_beta   90.00
_cell.angle_gamma   90.00
#
_symmetry.space_group_name_H-M   'P 1'
#
loop_
_entity.id
_entity.type
_entity.pdbx_description
1 polymer ?
#
loop_
_entity_poly.entity_id
_entity_poly.type
_entity_poly.pdbx_seq_one_letter_code
_entity_poly.pdbx_strand_id
1 'polypeptide(L)'
;MTVEQLKSGLNKIASSQTHSECALHCRDLLEAAVSYIFEKTKSRKPKNASLLELIDHATVTSYINDADTVNALHYVRILGMNAHHGRKVRKNEAKLAQENVTYLIGLLAAKETDTEYAYYKPPYMSEAAPRKLYVDLYLKEAGWDVLDKENVAQPGKAGIEIEVQGMPNSKGLGYCDYVLYGRDGKPLAIVEVKKTSVDPEKGRH
;
A
#
# COMPACT_ATOMS: atom_id res chain seq x y z
N MET A 1 -12.46 18.35 -13.24
CA MET A 1 -11.44 18.63 -12.16
C MET A 1 -10.10 18.95 -12.79
N THR A 2 -9.28 19.83 -12.19
CA THR A 2 -7.95 20.21 -12.71
C THR A 2 -6.83 19.75 -11.76
N VAL A 3 -5.59 19.65 -12.29
CA VAL A 3 -4.42 19.33 -11.45
C VAL A 3 -4.18 20.39 -10.37
N GLU A 4 -4.45 21.65 -10.65
CA GLU A 4 -4.32 22.72 -9.65
C GLU A 4 -5.31 22.55 -8.48
N GLN A 5 -6.52 22.06 -8.76
CA GLN A 5 -7.46 21.69 -7.71
C GLN A 5 -6.97 20.50 -6.87
N LEU A 6 -6.32 19.51 -7.51
CA LEU A 6 -5.68 18.41 -6.78
C LEU A 6 -4.51 18.90 -5.90
N LYS A 7 -3.65 19.79 -6.44
CA LYS A 7 -2.56 20.40 -5.66
C LYS A 7 -3.07 21.16 -4.43
N SER A 8 -4.21 21.85 -4.53
CA SER A 8 -4.81 22.54 -3.39
C SER A 8 -5.21 21.57 -2.26
N GLY A 9 -5.54 20.32 -2.60
CA GLY A 9 -5.82 19.27 -1.63
C GLY A 9 -4.62 18.89 -0.75
N LEU A 10 -3.39 19.09 -1.22
CA LEU A 10 -2.17 18.87 -0.42
C LEU A 10 -2.09 19.84 0.76
N ASN A 11 -2.60 21.07 0.62
CA ASN A 11 -2.65 22.03 1.71
C ASN A 11 -3.57 21.54 2.84
N LYS A 12 -4.68 20.91 2.49
CA LYS A 12 -5.61 20.31 3.47
C LYS A 12 -4.93 19.17 4.24
N ILE A 13 -4.13 18.34 3.58
CA ILE A 13 -3.34 17.29 4.23
C ILE A 13 -2.31 17.91 5.18
N ALA A 14 -1.59 18.95 4.74
CA ALA A 14 -0.57 19.62 5.53
C ALA A 14 -1.13 20.33 6.77
N SER A 15 -2.40 20.76 6.74
CA SER A 15 -3.09 21.43 7.87
C SER A 15 -3.76 20.45 8.84
N SER A 16 -3.67 19.13 8.63
CA SER A 16 -4.29 18.11 9.50
C SER A 16 -3.76 18.19 10.92
N GLN A 17 -4.67 18.17 11.90
CA GLN A 17 -4.34 18.28 13.33
C GLN A 17 -3.94 16.92 13.93
N THR A 18 -4.38 15.82 13.33
CA THR A 18 -4.08 14.46 13.79
C THR A 18 -3.60 13.58 12.65
N HIS A 19 -2.90 12.50 12.98
CA HIS A 19 -2.44 11.53 11.99
C HIS A 19 -3.62 10.80 11.30
N SER A 20 -4.71 10.56 12.03
CA SER A 20 -5.93 9.97 11.46
C SER A 20 -6.62 10.92 10.48
N GLU A 21 -6.69 12.21 10.80
CA GLU A 21 -7.21 13.23 9.88
C GLU A 21 -6.34 13.35 8.63
N CYS A 22 -5.02 13.33 8.78
CA CYS A 22 -4.09 13.30 7.65
C CYS A 22 -4.36 12.10 6.73
N ALA A 23 -4.54 10.89 7.29
CA ALA A 23 -4.83 9.69 6.51
C ALA A 23 -6.18 9.77 5.79
N LEU A 24 -7.21 10.35 6.41
CA LEU A 24 -8.52 10.59 5.78
C LEU A 24 -8.39 11.56 4.60
N HIS A 25 -7.72 12.70 4.80
CA HIS A 25 -7.50 13.67 3.73
C HIS A 25 -6.65 13.10 2.57
N CYS A 26 -5.66 12.26 2.88
CA CYS A 26 -4.90 11.54 1.86
C CYS A 26 -5.81 10.63 1.02
N ARG A 27 -6.70 9.88 1.64
CA ARG A 27 -7.65 9.01 0.95
C ARG A 27 -8.65 9.81 0.10
N ASP A 28 -9.17 10.92 0.61
CA ASP A 28 -10.09 11.79 -0.13
C ASP A 28 -9.40 12.36 -1.39
N LEU A 29 -8.15 12.82 -1.25
CA LEU A 29 -7.38 13.34 -2.37
C LEU A 29 -7.00 12.24 -3.37
N LEU A 30 -6.72 11.01 -2.91
CA LEU A 30 -6.52 9.86 -3.78
C LEU A 30 -7.78 9.57 -4.62
N GLU A 31 -8.96 9.55 -4.00
CA GLU A 31 -10.23 9.31 -4.71
C GLU A 31 -10.49 10.39 -5.77
N ALA A 32 -10.18 11.64 -5.44
CA ALA A 32 -10.24 12.75 -6.39
C ALA A 32 -9.25 12.57 -7.56
N ALA A 33 -8.01 12.16 -7.27
CA ALA A 33 -6.98 11.92 -8.28
C ALA A 33 -7.34 10.75 -9.22
N VAL A 34 -7.88 9.67 -8.68
CA VAL A 34 -8.37 8.53 -9.47
C VAL A 34 -9.52 8.99 -10.39
N SER A 35 -10.46 9.78 -9.88
CA SER A 35 -11.56 10.33 -10.69
C SER A 35 -11.05 11.24 -11.80
N TYR A 36 -10.03 12.06 -11.52
CA TYR A 36 -9.36 12.89 -12.53
C TYR A 36 -8.74 12.03 -13.66
N ILE A 37 -8.12 10.88 -13.36
CA ILE A 37 -7.56 9.99 -14.39
C ILE A 37 -8.67 9.52 -15.35
N PHE A 38 -9.85 9.13 -14.86
CA PHE A 38 -10.97 8.74 -15.72
C PHE A 38 -11.44 9.90 -16.59
N GLU A 39 -11.54 11.12 -16.06
CA GLU A 39 -11.91 12.32 -16.84
C GLU A 39 -10.85 12.63 -17.91
N LYS A 40 -9.56 12.59 -17.55
CA LYS A 40 -8.45 12.91 -18.45
C LYS A 40 -8.34 11.94 -19.62
N THR A 41 -8.54 10.64 -19.34
CA THR A 41 -8.53 9.58 -20.36
C THR A 41 -9.84 9.47 -21.14
N LYS A 42 -10.85 10.29 -20.82
CA LYS A 42 -12.22 10.19 -21.36
C LYS A 42 -12.83 8.79 -21.19
N SER A 43 -12.37 8.05 -20.17
CA SER A 43 -12.87 6.72 -19.85
C SER A 43 -14.08 6.83 -18.93
N ARG A 44 -15.06 5.92 -19.13
CA ARG A 44 -16.23 5.88 -18.26
C ARG A 44 -15.85 5.28 -16.89
N LYS A 45 -15.96 6.09 -15.84
CA LYS A 45 -15.81 5.60 -14.47
C LYS A 45 -16.92 4.60 -14.14
N PRO A 46 -16.60 3.37 -13.66
CA PRO A 46 -17.62 2.39 -13.28
C PRO A 46 -18.55 2.95 -12.18
N LYS A 47 -19.85 2.72 -12.33
CA LYS A 47 -20.82 3.10 -11.31
C LYS A 47 -20.72 2.15 -10.11
N ASN A 48 -20.84 2.68 -8.89
CA ASN A 48 -20.82 1.91 -7.64
C ASN A 48 -19.53 1.10 -7.38
N ALA A 49 -18.44 1.38 -8.11
CA ALA A 49 -17.16 0.74 -7.84
C ALA A 49 -16.52 1.31 -6.58
N SER A 50 -15.97 0.43 -5.76
CA SER A 50 -15.16 0.79 -4.60
C SER A 50 -13.85 1.45 -5.04
N LEU A 51 -13.20 2.19 -4.14
CA LEU A 51 -11.88 2.77 -4.43
C LEU A 51 -10.82 1.70 -4.75
N LEU A 52 -10.96 0.48 -4.18
CA LEU A 52 -10.14 -0.67 -4.54
C LEU A 52 -10.28 -0.98 -6.04
N GLU A 53 -11.50 -1.25 -6.51
CA GLU A 53 -11.79 -1.59 -7.90
C GLU A 53 -11.39 -0.47 -8.87
N LEU A 54 -11.50 0.79 -8.44
CA LEU A 54 -11.11 1.93 -9.26
C LEU A 54 -9.59 2.05 -9.41
N ILE A 55 -8.80 1.77 -8.35
CA ILE A 55 -7.34 1.76 -8.41
C ILE A 55 -6.84 0.64 -9.32
N ASP A 56 -7.44 -0.56 -9.22
CA ASP A 56 -7.10 -1.74 -10.03
C ASP A 56 -7.62 -1.68 -11.46
N HIS A 57 -8.48 -0.71 -11.76
CA HIS A 57 -9.04 -0.59 -13.11
C HIS A 57 -7.95 -0.32 -14.15
N ALA A 58 -8.02 -1.02 -15.30
CA ALA A 58 -7.04 -0.92 -16.38
C ALA A 58 -6.74 0.52 -16.83
N THR A 59 -7.73 1.42 -16.80
CA THR A 59 -7.55 2.85 -17.10
C THR A 59 -6.55 3.50 -16.15
N VAL A 60 -6.63 3.21 -14.83
CA VAL A 60 -5.77 3.82 -13.81
C VAL A 60 -4.39 3.18 -13.84
N THR A 61 -4.32 1.85 -13.87
CA THR A 61 -3.05 1.12 -13.88
C THR A 61 -2.23 1.42 -15.14
N SER A 62 -2.86 1.48 -16.32
CA SER A 62 -2.19 1.86 -17.58
C SER A 62 -1.79 3.34 -17.60
N TYR A 63 -2.59 4.24 -17.01
CA TYR A 63 -2.24 5.65 -16.95
C TYR A 63 -1.04 5.91 -16.04
N ILE A 64 -0.99 5.26 -14.88
CA ILE A 64 0.14 5.34 -13.94
C ILE A 64 1.36 4.63 -14.52
N ASN A 65 1.19 3.44 -15.08
CA ASN A 65 2.20 2.57 -15.69
C ASN A 65 3.40 2.26 -14.76
N ASP A 66 3.12 2.09 -13.46
CA ASP A 66 4.11 1.73 -12.43
C ASP A 66 3.42 0.98 -11.29
N ALA A 67 3.73 -0.32 -11.17
CA ALA A 67 3.10 -1.20 -10.20
C ALA A 67 3.39 -0.80 -8.74
N ASP A 68 4.59 -0.27 -8.47
CA ASP A 68 4.94 0.17 -7.11
C ASP A 68 4.10 1.38 -6.70
N THR A 69 3.84 2.31 -7.63
CA THR A 69 2.94 3.44 -7.40
C THR A 69 1.52 2.95 -7.14
N VAL A 70 0.99 2.02 -7.95
CA VAL A 70 -0.36 1.44 -7.72
C VAL A 70 -0.46 0.81 -6.34
N ASN A 71 0.53 0.02 -5.91
CA ASN A 71 0.57 -0.55 -4.56
C ASN A 71 0.58 0.53 -3.46
N ALA A 72 1.31 1.63 -3.68
CA ALA A 72 1.32 2.77 -2.75
C ALA A 72 -0.06 3.44 -2.63
N LEU A 73 -0.87 3.46 -3.70
CA LEU A 73 -2.26 3.96 -3.63
C LEU A 73 -3.15 3.07 -2.78
N HIS A 74 -2.98 1.74 -2.84
CA HIS A 74 -3.70 0.83 -1.95
C HIS A 74 -3.32 1.04 -0.49
N TYR A 75 -2.06 1.33 -0.18
CA TYR A 75 -1.65 1.71 1.17
C TYR A 75 -2.44 2.93 1.67
N VAL A 76 -2.52 4.00 0.87
CA VAL A 76 -3.28 5.21 1.22
C VAL A 76 -4.78 4.89 1.43
N ARG A 77 -5.36 4.07 0.53
CA ARG A 77 -6.75 3.62 0.62
C ARG A 77 -7.03 2.91 1.95
N ILE A 78 -6.21 1.92 2.29
CA ILE A 78 -6.39 1.09 3.50
C ILE A 78 -6.19 1.92 4.75
N LEU A 79 -5.14 2.75 4.78
CA LEU A 79 -4.86 3.59 5.94
C LEU A 79 -5.98 4.59 6.22
N GLY A 80 -6.51 5.23 5.16
CA GLY A 80 -7.67 6.13 5.29
C GLY A 80 -8.93 5.40 5.75
N MET A 81 -9.17 4.17 5.27
CA MET A 81 -10.27 3.34 5.75
C MET A 81 -10.11 2.96 7.22
N ASN A 82 -8.91 2.59 7.66
CA ASN A 82 -8.61 2.32 9.06
C ASN A 82 -8.88 3.56 9.93
N ALA A 83 -8.47 4.75 9.49
CA ALA A 83 -8.75 6.00 10.18
C ALA A 83 -10.27 6.28 10.28
N HIS A 84 -11.01 6.04 9.20
CA HIS A 84 -12.48 6.18 9.16
C HIS A 84 -13.18 5.28 10.19
N HIS A 85 -12.67 4.07 10.40
CA HIS A 85 -13.18 3.14 11.40
C HIS A 85 -12.61 3.38 12.81
N GLY A 86 -11.98 4.52 13.08
CA GLY A 86 -11.46 4.89 14.39
C GLY A 86 -10.19 4.14 14.81
N ARG A 87 -9.52 3.43 13.91
CA ARG A 87 -8.25 2.77 14.19
C ARG A 87 -7.15 3.82 14.30
N LYS A 88 -6.25 3.64 15.28
CA LYS A 88 -5.14 4.56 15.50
C LYS A 88 -4.16 4.53 14.32
N VAL A 89 -3.87 5.71 13.77
CA VAL A 89 -2.86 5.91 12.75
C VAL A 89 -1.58 6.42 13.41
N ARG A 90 -0.44 5.80 13.11
CA ARG A 90 0.88 6.21 13.61
C ARG A 90 1.44 7.36 12.76
N LYS A 91 2.37 8.13 13.34
CA LYS A 91 3.01 9.27 12.67
C LYS A 91 3.70 8.87 11.35
N ASN A 92 4.47 7.79 11.36
CA ASN A 92 5.18 7.30 10.18
C ASN A 92 4.21 6.79 9.08
N GLU A 93 3.08 6.19 9.46
CA GLU A 93 2.06 5.73 8.54
C GLU A 93 1.39 6.92 7.83
N ALA A 94 0.99 7.95 8.59
CA ALA A 94 0.40 9.16 8.03
C ALA A 94 1.39 9.90 7.10
N LYS A 95 2.66 10.00 7.51
CA LYS A 95 3.71 10.60 6.69
C LYS A 95 3.89 9.86 5.37
N LEU A 96 3.95 8.52 5.40
CA LEU A 96 4.06 7.70 4.20
C LEU A 96 2.85 7.88 3.27
N ALA A 97 1.63 7.92 3.81
CA ALA A 97 0.44 8.18 3.01
C ALA A 97 0.47 9.56 2.33
N GLN A 98 0.89 10.60 3.06
CA GLN A 98 1.07 11.94 2.53
C GLN A 98 2.09 11.98 1.39
N GLU A 99 3.24 11.34 1.56
CA GLU A 99 4.30 11.29 0.55
C GLU A 99 3.83 10.55 -0.72
N ASN A 100 3.11 9.42 -0.56
CA ASN A 100 2.56 8.67 -1.68
C ASN A 100 1.55 9.50 -2.50
N VAL A 101 0.65 10.21 -1.83
CA VAL A 101 -0.33 11.07 -2.51
C VAL A 101 0.35 12.27 -3.16
N THR A 102 1.32 12.89 -2.48
CA THR A 102 2.10 14.00 -3.05
C THR A 102 2.81 13.57 -4.33
N TYR A 103 3.43 12.38 -4.32
CA TYR A 103 4.06 11.81 -5.50
C TYR A 103 3.05 11.60 -6.63
N LEU A 104 1.88 11.02 -6.35
CA LEU A 104 0.83 10.84 -7.35
C LEU A 104 0.42 12.17 -8.00
N ILE A 105 0.15 13.21 -7.19
CA ILE A 105 -0.27 14.52 -7.71
C ILE A 105 0.82 15.14 -8.58
N GLY A 106 2.08 15.00 -8.19
CA GLY A 106 3.22 15.43 -9.00
C GLY A 106 3.31 14.67 -10.34
N LEU A 107 3.11 13.35 -10.34
CA LEU A 107 3.08 12.54 -11.55
C LEU A 107 1.94 12.98 -12.50
N LEU A 108 0.74 13.25 -11.96
CA LEU A 108 -0.37 13.75 -12.76
C LEU A 108 -0.08 15.11 -13.37
N ALA A 109 0.56 16.01 -12.61
CA ALA A 109 0.96 17.33 -13.09
C ALA A 109 1.98 17.26 -14.25
N ALA A 110 2.98 16.42 -14.12
CA ALA A 110 3.99 16.20 -15.15
C ALA A 110 3.40 15.64 -16.45
N LYS A 111 2.47 14.69 -16.34
CA LYS A 111 1.76 14.13 -17.50
C LYS A 111 0.86 15.16 -18.22
N GLU A 112 0.44 16.24 -17.55
CA GLU A 112 -0.26 17.35 -18.23
C GLU A 112 0.64 18.22 -19.09
N THR A 113 1.88 18.41 -18.64
CA THR A 113 2.84 19.31 -19.30
C THR A 113 3.78 18.59 -20.25
N ASP A 114 3.61 17.28 -20.43
CA ASP A 114 4.51 16.40 -21.20
C ASP A 114 5.99 16.57 -20.78
N THR A 115 6.19 16.86 -19.49
CA THR A 115 7.52 17.00 -18.91
C THR A 115 7.95 15.69 -18.27
N GLU A 116 9.23 15.34 -18.41
CA GLU A 116 9.79 14.21 -17.69
C GLU A 116 9.67 14.47 -16.18
N TYR A 117 8.99 13.58 -15.46
CA TYR A 117 8.80 13.72 -14.02
C TYR A 117 10.05 13.26 -13.28
N ALA A 118 11.04 14.16 -13.23
CA ALA A 118 12.27 13.97 -12.46
C ALA A 118 12.05 14.09 -10.93
N TYR A 119 10.82 13.91 -10.45
CA TYR A 119 10.56 13.97 -9.02
C TYR A 119 11.07 12.70 -8.35
N TYR A 120 11.75 12.89 -7.25
CA TYR A 120 12.26 11.83 -6.41
C TYR A 120 11.14 10.84 -6.03
N LYS A 121 11.13 9.67 -6.67
CA LYS A 121 10.27 8.55 -6.26
C LYS A 121 10.68 8.21 -4.83
N PRO A 122 9.78 8.29 -3.84
CA PRO A 122 10.15 8.03 -2.47
C PRO A 122 10.90 6.70 -2.36
N PRO A 123 12.08 6.62 -1.68
CA PRO A 123 12.93 5.43 -1.67
C PRO A 123 12.20 4.17 -1.23
N TYR A 124 11.22 4.32 -0.36
CA TYR A 124 10.40 3.23 0.14
C TYR A 124 9.42 2.63 -0.88
N MET A 125 9.14 3.28 -2.02
CA MET A 125 8.41 2.63 -3.12
C MET A 125 9.26 1.58 -3.83
N SER A 126 10.59 1.59 -3.63
CA SER A 126 11.54 0.68 -4.24
C SER A 126 12.22 -0.29 -3.27
N GLU A 127 12.09 -0.13 -1.94
CA GLU A 127 12.79 -0.90 -0.93
C GLU A 127 11.91 -1.96 -0.24
N ALA A 128 12.53 -3.02 0.31
CA ALA A 128 11.83 -4.16 0.93
C ALA A 128 11.07 -3.79 2.23
N ALA A 129 11.53 -2.79 2.99
CA ALA A 129 10.95 -2.40 4.27
C ALA A 129 9.50 -1.85 4.18
N PRO A 130 9.15 -0.99 3.20
CA PRO A 130 7.77 -0.56 2.99
C PRO A 130 6.82 -1.66 2.57
N ARG A 131 7.31 -2.72 1.95
CA ARG A 131 6.46 -3.86 1.58
C ARG A 131 5.94 -4.62 2.76
N LYS A 132 6.77 -4.83 3.79
CA LYS A 132 6.29 -5.42 5.05
C LYS A 132 5.15 -4.57 5.60
N LEU A 133 5.28 -3.24 5.57
CA LEU A 133 4.22 -2.34 6.00
C LEU A 133 2.94 -2.47 5.15
N TYR A 134 3.06 -2.62 3.83
CA TYR A 134 1.91 -2.86 2.96
C TYR A 134 1.27 -4.22 3.21
N VAL A 135 2.07 -5.28 3.34
CA VAL A 135 1.59 -6.63 3.63
C VAL A 135 0.91 -6.68 5.00
N ASP A 136 1.48 -6.02 6.02
CA ASP A 136 0.84 -5.87 7.34
C ASP A 136 -0.56 -5.26 7.24
N LEU A 137 -0.72 -4.21 6.41
CA LEU A 137 -2.02 -3.58 6.22
C LEU A 137 -3.00 -4.49 5.47
N TYR A 138 -2.55 -5.19 4.43
CA TYR A 138 -3.40 -6.15 3.70
C TYR A 138 -3.82 -7.31 4.59
N LEU A 139 -2.92 -7.85 5.40
CA LEU A 139 -3.24 -8.89 6.37
C LEU A 139 -4.25 -8.40 7.41
N LYS A 140 -4.07 -7.18 7.94
CA LYS A 140 -5.02 -6.56 8.88
C LYS A 140 -6.38 -6.29 8.22
N GLU A 141 -6.42 -5.85 6.96
CA GLU A 141 -7.66 -5.69 6.18
C GLU A 141 -8.37 -7.03 5.99
N ALA A 142 -7.61 -8.09 5.73
CA ALA A 142 -8.13 -9.45 5.63
C ALA A 142 -8.56 -10.06 6.98
N GLY A 143 -8.44 -9.30 8.07
CA GLY A 143 -8.89 -9.71 9.41
C GLY A 143 -7.83 -10.38 10.27
N TRP A 144 -6.58 -10.45 9.82
CA TRP A 144 -5.49 -10.99 10.61
C TRP A 144 -4.95 -9.97 11.63
N ASP A 145 -4.70 -10.45 12.85
CA ASP A 145 -3.95 -9.70 13.85
C ASP A 145 -2.47 -10.02 13.67
N VAL A 146 -1.73 -9.05 13.09
CA VAL A 146 -0.29 -9.19 12.82
C VAL A 146 0.50 -8.86 14.07
N LEU A 147 1.35 -9.78 14.51
CA LEU A 147 2.18 -9.61 15.71
C LEU A 147 3.26 -8.54 15.46
N ASP A 148 3.56 -7.76 16.50
CA ASP A 148 4.61 -6.73 16.45
C ASP A 148 6.01 -7.30 16.74
N LYS A 149 6.10 -8.57 17.19
CA LYS A 149 7.32 -9.21 17.64
C LYS A 149 7.70 -10.36 16.70
N GLU A 150 8.94 -10.32 16.23
CA GLU A 150 9.49 -11.36 15.35
C GLU A 150 9.60 -12.72 16.05
N ASN A 151 9.53 -13.78 15.26
CA ASN A 151 9.68 -15.17 15.68
C ASN A 151 8.76 -15.59 16.85
N VAL A 152 7.52 -15.10 16.83
CA VAL A 152 6.46 -15.46 17.78
C VAL A 152 5.29 -16.08 17.06
N ALA A 153 4.93 -17.30 17.46
CA ALA A 153 3.73 -18.01 16.99
C ALA A 153 2.62 -17.87 18.04
N GLN A 154 1.43 -17.42 17.60
CA GLN A 154 0.23 -17.34 18.44
C GLN A 154 -1.01 -17.83 17.69
N PRO A 155 -1.90 -18.62 18.34
CA PRO A 155 -3.15 -19.05 17.74
C PRO A 155 -4.00 -17.89 17.23
N GLY A 156 -4.52 -18.03 16.00
CA GLY A 156 -5.40 -17.05 15.36
C GLY A 156 -4.72 -15.76 14.91
N LYS A 157 -3.38 -15.71 14.87
CA LYS A 157 -2.60 -14.51 14.51
C LYS A 157 -1.65 -14.76 13.36
N ALA A 158 -1.13 -13.68 12.77
CA ALA A 158 -0.03 -13.70 11.80
C ALA A 158 1.29 -13.43 12.54
N GLY A 159 2.15 -14.43 12.61
CA GLY A 159 3.53 -14.29 13.10
C GLY A 159 4.44 -13.75 12.00
N ILE A 160 5.44 -12.95 12.38
CA ILE A 160 6.40 -12.33 11.45
C ILE A 160 7.81 -12.92 11.68
N GLU A 161 8.60 -13.03 10.58
CA GLU A 161 9.98 -13.55 10.61
C GLU A 161 10.08 -14.86 11.40
N ILE A 162 9.23 -15.83 11.07
CA ILE A 162 9.18 -17.11 11.76
C ILE A 162 10.32 -18.01 11.30
N GLU A 163 11.15 -18.44 12.24
CA GLU A 163 12.22 -19.40 11.99
C GLU A 163 11.67 -20.77 11.60
N VAL A 164 12.20 -21.34 10.55
CA VAL A 164 11.87 -22.68 10.05
C VAL A 164 13.13 -23.53 9.91
N GLN A 165 13.01 -24.84 10.18
CA GLN A 165 14.09 -25.80 10.09
C GLN A 165 13.95 -26.68 8.83
N GLY A 166 15.03 -27.39 8.48
CA GLY A 166 15.04 -28.30 7.34
C GLY A 166 15.32 -27.62 5.99
N MET A 167 15.83 -26.39 6.00
CA MET A 167 16.20 -25.68 4.78
C MET A 167 17.45 -26.29 4.13
N PRO A 168 17.55 -26.31 2.78
CA PRO A 168 18.67 -26.91 2.04
C PRO A 168 19.92 -26.00 2.03
N ASN A 169 20.20 -25.31 3.12
CA ASN A 169 21.41 -24.51 3.31
C ASN A 169 22.30 -25.12 4.39
N SER A 170 23.54 -24.63 4.51
CA SER A 170 24.55 -25.17 5.46
C SER A 170 24.13 -25.11 6.92
N LYS A 171 23.20 -24.20 7.29
CA LYS A 171 22.68 -24.05 8.65
C LYS A 171 21.39 -24.84 8.89
N GLY A 172 20.73 -25.32 7.84
CA GLY A 172 19.42 -25.99 7.93
C GLY A 172 18.29 -25.08 8.42
N LEU A 173 18.50 -23.76 8.47
CA LEU A 173 17.58 -22.77 9.01
C LEU A 173 17.16 -21.75 7.96
N GLY A 174 15.92 -21.25 8.04
CA GLY A 174 15.39 -20.17 7.23
C GLY A 174 14.37 -19.37 8.01
N TYR A 175 13.83 -18.34 7.38
CA TYR A 175 12.79 -17.50 7.95
C TYR A 175 11.67 -17.31 6.94
N CYS A 176 10.42 -17.42 7.40
CA CYS A 176 9.24 -17.05 6.64
C CYS A 176 8.85 -15.62 7.00
N ASP A 177 8.60 -14.76 6.00
CA ASP A 177 8.19 -13.37 6.25
C ASP A 177 6.95 -13.31 7.14
N TYR A 178 5.92 -14.12 6.82
CA TYR A 178 4.73 -14.30 7.67
C TYR A 178 4.27 -15.76 7.70
N VAL A 179 3.79 -16.19 8.85
CA VAL A 179 3.04 -17.46 9.03
C VAL A 179 1.70 -17.14 9.65
N LEU A 180 0.63 -17.55 8.98
CA LEU A 180 -0.74 -17.40 9.46
C LEU A 180 -1.14 -18.63 10.28
N TYR A 181 -1.50 -18.42 11.55
CA TYR A 181 -1.84 -19.51 12.46
C TYR A 181 -3.35 -19.64 12.66
N GLY A 182 -3.87 -20.85 12.57
CA GLY A 182 -5.25 -21.18 12.94
C GLY A 182 -5.52 -20.97 14.43
N ARG A 183 -6.78 -20.98 14.80
CA ARG A 183 -7.20 -20.89 16.22
C ARG A 183 -6.69 -22.07 17.05
N ASP A 184 -6.35 -23.18 16.42
CA ASP A 184 -5.73 -24.37 17.03
C ASP A 184 -4.19 -24.24 17.16
N GLY A 185 -3.62 -23.12 16.75
CA GLY A 185 -2.18 -22.85 16.79
C GLY A 185 -1.39 -23.49 15.65
N LYS A 186 -2.03 -24.19 14.70
CA LYS A 186 -1.35 -24.78 13.55
C LYS A 186 -1.15 -23.75 12.43
N PRO A 187 -0.04 -23.84 11.69
CA PRO A 187 0.16 -23.00 10.52
C PRO A 187 -0.86 -23.35 9.43
N LEU A 188 -1.55 -22.32 8.92
CA LEU A 188 -2.53 -22.44 7.82
C LEU A 188 -1.91 -22.01 6.49
N ALA A 189 -1.06 -20.97 6.50
CA ALA A 189 -0.45 -20.44 5.31
C ALA A 189 0.88 -19.74 5.62
N ILE A 190 1.74 -19.66 4.61
CA ILE A 190 2.96 -18.87 4.60
C ILE A 190 2.78 -17.74 3.58
N VAL A 191 3.19 -16.52 3.93
CA VAL A 191 3.22 -15.37 3.02
C VAL A 191 4.66 -14.91 2.89
N GLU A 192 5.18 -14.99 1.67
CA GLU A 192 6.51 -14.52 1.28
C GLU A 192 6.38 -13.19 0.51
N VAL A 193 7.14 -12.19 0.93
CA VAL A 193 7.12 -10.85 0.35
C VAL A 193 8.20 -10.73 -0.71
N LYS A 194 7.80 -10.70 -1.98
CA LYS A 194 8.75 -10.54 -3.10
C LYS A 194 8.71 -9.12 -3.67
N LYS A 195 9.84 -8.69 -4.28
CA LYS A 195 9.86 -7.42 -5.05
C LYS A 195 8.95 -7.56 -6.27
N THR A 196 8.14 -6.53 -6.57
CA THR A 196 7.21 -6.50 -7.72
C THR A 196 7.92 -6.76 -9.06
N SER A 197 9.24 -6.50 -9.12
CA SER A 197 10.10 -6.78 -10.28
C SER A 197 10.62 -8.24 -10.35
N VAL A 198 10.29 -9.09 -9.36
CA VAL A 198 10.72 -10.49 -9.31
C VAL A 198 9.51 -11.38 -9.55
N ASP A 199 9.66 -12.29 -10.53
CA ASP A 199 8.67 -13.32 -10.85
C ASP A 199 8.34 -14.13 -9.57
N PRO A 200 7.05 -14.19 -9.16
CA PRO A 200 6.64 -14.94 -7.96
C PRO A 200 7.02 -16.43 -8.01
N GLU A 201 7.15 -17.00 -9.20
CA GLU A 201 7.49 -18.43 -9.36
C GLU A 201 8.98 -18.74 -9.10
N LYS A 202 9.87 -17.74 -9.14
CA LYS A 202 11.30 -17.92 -8.86
C LYS A 202 11.64 -18.23 -7.38
N GLY A 203 10.66 -18.39 -6.52
CA GLY A 203 10.82 -18.72 -5.10
C GLY A 203 10.20 -20.07 -4.69
N ARG A 204 9.67 -20.84 -5.64
CA ARG A 204 9.23 -22.21 -5.37
C ARG A 204 10.43 -23.16 -5.47
N HIS A 205 10.99 -23.54 -4.34
CA HIS A 205 11.95 -24.62 -4.19
C HIS A 205 11.31 -25.76 -3.43
#